data_2c4d87fe4a3958fd26beacaa29c2eed3
#
_entry.id   2c4d87fe4a3958fd26beacaa29c2eed3
#
_cell.length_a   1.000
_cell.length_b   1.000
_cell.length_c   1.000
_cell.angle_alpha   90.00
_cell.angle_beta   90.00
_cell.angle_gamma   90.00
#
_symmetry.space_group_name_H-M   'P 1'
#
loop_
_entity.id
_entity.type
_entity.pdbx_description
1 polymer ?
#
loop_
_entity_poly.entity_id
_entity_poly.type
_entity_poly.pdbx_seq_one_letter_code
_entity_poly.pdbx_strand_id
1 'polypeptide(L)'
;MHSRFLKTLCTVVPLVAALSFNVRADVINESYAFSILGEPKYNSDFTHFDYVNPAAPKGGDITLSALGTYDNFNSYSSRGHPAVRANQLYDTLFTNSADEIGSYYPLIGESVRYDDQFRWAEVNINADARFQDNTPITAQDVAFSFNKFMTEGVPQYRIYYKGVKVKAISRLTVRFELPTPDKEMMLSLIGGLKVMPESFWKNHKLSEPLSTPPLGSGPYRISDYRLGQFVTYSRVTNYWAANLPVNRGQYNFDTIRYDYYLDDKVALEAFKAGAFDFRIETSPKNWATQYSGGNFAKNYIVKSDETNQSAQDTRWLAFNTKRPIFADRRVREAISLAFDFAWMNKALYYDAYQRTDSYFQNTQYAARSYPDSAELAWLAPLKGKVPAEVFTQIYQPASTDGSGNDRENLLKATTLLEEAGWTVKDQKLVNKTTGKPFVFELLLPSSSNFQYVMPFKHNLEKLGITLNIREVDTSQYTNRIRSRDFDMFPTVYGGMNYPDPSLKILWRSDYIDSTWNSAGVQDPAVDSLIDNIISHQGQPEALLSLGRALDRVLTWNHYMLPMWYSNHDRIAYWDKFSMPALRPAYDLGFDTWWYDVNRAAQLPQQRR
;
A
#
# COMPACT_ATOMS: atom_id res chain seq x y z
N MET A 1 98.01 -31.60 2.41
CA MET A 1 96.93 -32.32 3.11
C MET A 1 95.62 -31.66 2.76
N HIS A 2 94.76 -32.39 2.09
CA HIS A 2 93.59 -31.87 1.36
C HIS A 2 92.34 -31.85 2.24
N SER A 3 91.67 -30.70 2.28
CA SER A 3 90.35 -30.60 2.80
C SER A 3 89.40 -30.20 1.66
N ARG A 4 88.44 -31.07 1.36
CA ARG A 4 87.44 -30.86 0.34
C ARG A 4 86.21 -30.10 0.97
N PHE A 5 85.88 -28.94 0.42
CA PHE A 5 84.66 -28.24 0.73
C PHE A 5 83.53 -28.75 -0.18
N LEU A 6 82.50 -29.29 0.41
CA LEU A 6 81.24 -29.65 -0.26
C LEU A 6 80.34 -28.41 -0.31
N LYS A 7 80.01 -27.93 -1.52
CA LYS A 7 79.02 -26.88 -1.72
C LYS A 7 77.63 -27.51 -1.90
N THR A 8 76.77 -27.32 -0.93
CA THR A 8 75.32 -27.67 -1.04
C THR A 8 74.60 -26.57 -1.78
N LEU A 9 74.05 -26.92 -2.93
CA LEU A 9 73.20 -26.02 -3.76
C LEU A 9 71.73 -26.12 -3.26
N CYS A 10 71.24 -25.08 -2.59
CA CYS A 10 69.79 -24.96 -2.28
C CYS A 10 69.05 -24.43 -3.49
N THR A 11 68.28 -25.28 -4.15
CA THR A 11 67.29 -24.89 -5.18
C THR A 11 66.02 -24.38 -4.51
N VAL A 12 65.79 -23.09 -4.58
CA VAL A 12 64.51 -22.46 -4.19
C VAL A 12 63.54 -22.60 -5.37
N VAL A 13 62.51 -23.43 -5.20
CA VAL A 13 61.36 -23.52 -6.13
C VAL A 13 60.36 -22.46 -5.72
N PRO A 14 60.01 -21.48 -6.57
CA PRO A 14 58.95 -20.55 -6.26
C PRO A 14 57.58 -21.26 -6.41
N LEU A 15 56.86 -21.40 -5.29
CA LEU A 15 55.47 -21.85 -5.25
C LEU A 15 54.60 -20.71 -5.80
N VAL A 16 54.25 -20.74 -7.08
CA VAL A 16 53.25 -19.85 -7.66
C VAL A 16 51.89 -20.36 -7.23
N ALA A 17 51.32 -19.74 -6.19
CA ALA A 17 49.91 -19.91 -5.83
C ALA A 17 49.02 -19.30 -6.93
N ALA A 18 48.51 -20.13 -7.81
CA ALA A 18 47.47 -19.73 -8.76
C ALA A 18 46.20 -19.44 -7.95
N LEU A 19 45.93 -18.17 -7.69
CA LEU A 19 44.62 -17.69 -7.26
C LEU A 19 43.64 -17.89 -8.43
N SER A 20 42.94 -19.01 -8.43
CA SER A 20 41.82 -19.24 -9.31
C SER A 20 40.71 -18.28 -8.88
N PHE A 21 40.60 -17.11 -9.51
CA PHE A 21 39.38 -16.32 -9.49
C PHE A 21 38.34 -17.18 -10.21
N ASN A 22 37.45 -17.81 -9.45
CA ASN A 22 36.22 -18.33 -9.98
C ASN A 22 35.38 -17.12 -10.45
N VAL A 23 35.56 -16.71 -11.68
CA VAL A 23 34.61 -15.84 -12.37
C VAL A 23 33.38 -16.69 -12.55
N ARG A 24 32.44 -16.58 -11.62
CA ARG A 24 31.11 -17.14 -11.78
C ARG A 24 30.50 -16.42 -12.99
N ALA A 25 30.28 -17.14 -14.06
CA ALA A 25 29.55 -16.57 -15.19
C ALA A 25 28.20 -16.08 -14.67
N ASP A 26 27.87 -14.82 -14.95
CA ASP A 26 26.56 -14.26 -14.56
C ASP A 26 25.48 -15.14 -15.20
N VAL A 27 24.58 -15.67 -14.38
CA VAL A 27 23.41 -16.41 -14.86
C VAL A 27 22.45 -15.40 -15.44
N ILE A 28 22.15 -15.52 -16.73
CA ILE A 28 21.16 -14.68 -17.41
C ILE A 28 19.84 -15.43 -17.43
N ASN A 29 18.83 -14.81 -16.87
CA ASN A 29 17.45 -15.31 -16.89
C ASN A 29 16.70 -14.64 -18.05
N GLU A 30 15.81 -15.39 -18.67
CA GLU A 30 14.85 -14.86 -19.65
C GLU A 30 13.47 -15.34 -19.27
N SER A 31 12.50 -14.43 -19.21
CA SER A 31 11.15 -14.74 -18.78
C SER A 31 10.12 -13.94 -19.57
N TYR A 32 8.93 -14.53 -19.71
CA TYR A 32 7.74 -13.86 -20.24
C TYR A 32 7.06 -12.98 -19.20
N ALA A 33 7.30 -13.21 -17.90
CA ALA A 33 6.71 -12.48 -16.78
C ALA A 33 7.77 -12.21 -15.73
N PHE A 34 7.53 -11.25 -14.87
CA PHE A 34 8.43 -10.88 -13.78
C PHE A 34 7.68 -10.98 -12.45
N SER A 35 8.20 -11.76 -11.50
CA SER A 35 7.62 -11.90 -10.16
C SER A 35 8.65 -11.64 -9.07
N ILE A 36 8.22 -10.94 -8.00
CA ILE A 36 9.08 -10.69 -6.83
C ILE A 36 8.92 -11.79 -5.76
N LEU A 37 7.78 -12.48 -5.71
CA LEU A 37 7.41 -13.44 -4.67
C LEU A 37 7.36 -14.89 -5.15
N GLY A 38 8.15 -15.28 -6.13
CA GLY A 38 8.20 -16.65 -6.63
C GLY A 38 7.78 -16.75 -8.10
N GLU A 39 7.14 -17.85 -8.48
CA GLU A 39 6.71 -18.07 -9.85
C GLU A 39 5.38 -17.38 -10.13
N PRO A 40 5.20 -16.77 -11.30
CA PRO A 40 3.92 -16.21 -11.73
C PRO A 40 2.83 -17.29 -11.80
N LYS A 41 1.61 -16.95 -11.40
CA LYS A 41 0.44 -17.84 -11.45
C LYS A 41 0.09 -18.28 -12.87
N TYR A 42 0.16 -17.35 -13.81
CA TYR A 42 -0.18 -17.61 -15.21
C TYR A 42 1.07 -17.96 -16.01
N ASN A 43 1.00 -19.03 -16.77
CA ASN A 43 2.10 -19.48 -17.64
C ASN A 43 2.14 -18.67 -18.96
N SER A 44 3.15 -18.92 -19.81
CA SER A 44 3.39 -18.14 -21.04
C SER A 44 2.30 -18.26 -22.09
N ASP A 45 1.45 -19.26 -22.03
CA ASP A 45 0.36 -19.54 -22.98
C ASP A 45 -1.03 -19.21 -22.43
N PHE A 46 -1.13 -18.51 -21.27
CA PHE A 46 -2.43 -18.08 -20.77
C PHE A 46 -3.13 -17.16 -21.79
N THR A 47 -4.45 -17.24 -21.85
CA THR A 47 -5.26 -16.51 -22.83
C THR A 47 -6.02 -15.33 -22.24
N HIS A 48 -6.24 -15.32 -20.95
CA HIS A 48 -6.87 -14.24 -20.16
C HIS A 48 -6.68 -14.53 -18.67
N PHE A 49 -6.88 -13.54 -17.83
CA PHE A 49 -6.92 -13.72 -16.38
C PHE A 49 -8.18 -14.49 -15.96
N ASP A 50 -8.12 -15.24 -14.86
CA ASP A 50 -9.24 -16.06 -14.37
C ASP A 50 -10.46 -15.22 -13.95
N TYR A 51 -10.24 -14.00 -13.53
CA TYR A 51 -11.27 -13.09 -13.00
C TYR A 51 -11.96 -12.22 -14.06
N VAL A 52 -11.80 -12.53 -15.34
CA VAL A 52 -12.49 -11.82 -16.43
C VAL A 52 -13.52 -12.72 -17.12
N ASN A 53 -14.47 -12.10 -17.80
CA ASN A 53 -15.25 -12.77 -18.84
C ASN A 53 -14.63 -12.40 -20.21
N PRO A 54 -13.90 -13.32 -20.87
CA PRO A 54 -13.24 -13.01 -22.15
C PRO A 54 -14.23 -12.69 -23.27
N ALA A 55 -15.51 -13.05 -23.11
CA ALA A 55 -16.61 -12.75 -24.03
C ALA A 55 -17.47 -11.57 -23.56
N ALA A 56 -17.03 -10.79 -22.56
CA ALA A 56 -17.75 -9.60 -22.11
C ALA A 56 -18.02 -8.64 -23.29
N PRO A 57 -19.28 -8.23 -23.49
CA PRO A 57 -19.60 -7.31 -24.59
C PRO A 57 -18.94 -5.96 -24.36
N LYS A 58 -18.43 -5.38 -25.45
CA LYS A 58 -17.97 -3.98 -25.47
C LYS A 58 -19.16 -3.09 -25.79
N GLY A 59 -19.30 -2.00 -25.04
CA GLY A 59 -20.37 -1.04 -25.26
C GLY A 59 -20.91 -0.42 -23.99
N GLY A 60 -21.79 0.56 -24.16
CA GLY A 60 -22.45 1.25 -23.07
C GLY A 60 -21.58 2.25 -22.33
N ASP A 61 -22.25 3.03 -21.51
CA ASP A 61 -21.64 4.16 -20.80
C ASP A 61 -21.77 3.96 -19.29
N ILE A 62 -20.79 4.47 -18.55
CA ILE A 62 -20.84 4.57 -17.10
C ILE A 62 -20.49 5.99 -16.67
N THR A 63 -21.34 6.55 -15.80
CA THR A 63 -21.06 7.83 -15.14
C THR A 63 -20.70 7.59 -13.68
N LEU A 64 -19.62 8.20 -13.24
CA LEU A 64 -19.07 8.14 -11.89
C LEU A 64 -19.02 9.55 -11.30
N SER A 65 -18.77 9.65 -10.00
CA SER A 65 -18.53 10.94 -9.36
C SER A 65 -17.08 11.10 -8.94
N ALA A 66 -16.63 12.35 -8.88
CA ALA A 66 -15.39 12.74 -8.23
C ALA A 66 -15.66 13.89 -7.26
N LEU A 67 -14.98 13.90 -6.10
CA LEU A 67 -15.09 14.99 -5.15
C LEU A 67 -14.04 16.07 -5.42
N GLY A 68 -14.42 17.33 -5.20
CA GLY A 68 -13.57 18.48 -5.41
C GLY A 68 -13.67 19.04 -6.82
N THR A 69 -12.53 19.38 -7.41
CA THR A 69 -12.43 20.01 -8.74
C THR A 69 -11.14 19.55 -9.43
N TYR A 70 -11.00 19.90 -10.72
CA TYR A 70 -9.75 19.72 -11.44
C TYR A 70 -9.52 20.89 -12.40
N ASP A 71 -8.27 21.15 -12.73
CA ASP A 71 -7.88 22.28 -13.58
C ASP A 71 -6.88 21.90 -14.68
N ASN A 72 -6.42 20.64 -14.70
CA ASN A 72 -5.45 20.17 -15.69
C ASN A 72 -5.50 18.64 -15.89
N PHE A 73 -4.71 18.15 -16.87
CA PHE A 73 -4.66 16.73 -17.25
C PHE A 73 -3.30 16.06 -16.96
N ASN A 74 -2.37 16.76 -16.31
CA ASN A 74 -1.06 16.20 -15.97
C ASN A 74 -1.02 15.71 -14.51
N SER A 75 -1.16 14.41 -14.32
CA SER A 75 -1.10 13.77 -13.00
C SER A 75 0.27 13.82 -12.32
N TYR A 76 1.30 14.26 -13.02
CA TYR A 76 2.69 14.30 -12.53
C TYR A 76 3.15 15.69 -12.14
N SER A 77 2.33 16.72 -12.41
CA SER A 77 2.60 18.08 -11.96
C SER A 77 2.41 18.19 -10.45
N SER A 78 3.32 18.92 -9.79
CA SER A 78 3.16 19.33 -8.39
C SER A 78 2.23 20.53 -8.22
N ARG A 79 1.68 21.08 -9.30
CA ARG A 79 0.79 22.24 -9.34
C ARG A 79 -0.56 21.87 -9.88
N GLY A 80 -1.59 22.51 -9.33
CA GLY A 80 -2.98 22.29 -9.74
C GLY A 80 -3.56 20.97 -9.27
N HIS A 81 -4.74 20.65 -9.77
CA HIS A 81 -5.51 19.43 -9.45
C HIS A 81 -5.76 18.67 -10.76
N PRO A 82 -5.10 17.54 -11.00
CA PRO A 82 -5.30 16.79 -12.23
C PRO A 82 -6.68 16.12 -12.26
N ALA A 83 -7.20 15.93 -13.47
CA ALA A 83 -8.42 15.17 -13.68
C ALA A 83 -8.27 13.75 -13.10
N VAL A 84 -9.32 13.26 -12.44
CA VAL A 84 -9.37 11.88 -11.95
C VAL A 84 -9.12 10.90 -13.11
N ARG A 85 -8.40 9.80 -12.88
CA ARG A 85 -8.00 8.79 -13.88
C ARG A 85 -6.97 9.27 -14.94
N ALA A 86 -6.54 10.52 -14.97
CA ALA A 86 -5.56 11.00 -15.95
C ALA A 86 -4.21 10.27 -15.91
N ASN A 87 -3.84 9.68 -14.75
CA ASN A 87 -2.66 8.82 -14.61
C ASN A 87 -2.78 7.45 -15.33
N GLN A 88 -3.98 7.07 -15.76
CA GLN A 88 -4.26 5.80 -16.45
C GLN A 88 -4.27 5.92 -17.98
N LEU A 89 -3.90 7.09 -18.52
CA LEU A 89 -3.80 7.31 -19.96
C LEU A 89 -2.62 6.57 -20.60
N TYR A 90 -1.66 6.09 -19.81
CA TYR A 90 -0.44 5.46 -20.29
C TYR A 90 -0.31 4.04 -19.80
N ASP A 91 0.07 3.16 -20.71
CA ASP A 91 0.47 1.79 -20.42
C ASP A 91 1.89 1.73 -19.86
N THR A 92 2.22 0.59 -19.27
CA THR A 92 3.55 0.23 -18.77
C THR A 92 4.15 -0.89 -19.62
N LEU A 93 5.41 -1.23 -19.39
CA LEU A 93 6.03 -2.35 -20.11
C LEU A 93 5.35 -3.68 -19.75
N PHE A 94 5.09 -3.89 -18.46
CA PHE A 94 4.37 -5.03 -17.93
C PHE A 94 3.23 -4.53 -17.04
N THR A 95 2.18 -5.30 -16.90
CA THR A 95 1.03 -4.98 -16.03
C THR A 95 0.80 -6.06 -14.98
N ASN A 96 0.33 -5.66 -13.81
CA ASN A 96 0.03 -6.60 -12.73
C ASN A 96 -1.26 -7.38 -13.00
N SER A 97 -1.37 -8.55 -12.36
CA SER A 97 -2.64 -9.24 -12.20
C SER A 97 -3.32 -8.82 -10.89
N ALA A 98 -4.63 -8.67 -10.91
CA ALA A 98 -5.40 -8.28 -9.72
C ALA A 98 -5.70 -9.47 -8.77
N ASP A 99 -5.27 -10.68 -9.10
CA ASP A 99 -5.38 -11.88 -8.26
C ASP A 99 -4.03 -12.43 -7.78
N GLU A 100 -2.95 -11.65 -7.95
CA GLU A 100 -1.60 -11.96 -7.47
C GLU A 100 -0.93 -10.73 -6.86
N ILE A 101 0.01 -10.98 -5.97
CA ILE A 101 0.87 -9.95 -5.40
C ILE A 101 2.26 -10.06 -6.02
N GLY A 102 2.76 -8.94 -6.58
CA GLY A 102 4.14 -8.83 -7.04
C GLY A 102 4.46 -9.55 -8.35
N SER A 103 3.45 -9.98 -9.12
CA SER A 103 3.64 -10.57 -10.46
C SER A 103 3.14 -9.63 -11.55
N TYR A 104 3.92 -9.53 -12.62
CA TYR A 104 3.65 -8.65 -13.76
C TYR A 104 3.81 -9.42 -15.07
N TYR A 105 2.91 -9.15 -16.00
CA TYR A 105 2.73 -9.84 -17.27
C TYR A 105 2.91 -8.92 -18.46
N PRO A 106 3.28 -9.44 -19.65
CA PRO A 106 3.56 -8.65 -20.83
C PRO A 106 2.42 -7.71 -21.24
N LEU A 107 2.77 -6.44 -21.53
CA LEU A 107 1.89 -5.44 -22.12
C LEU A 107 2.64 -4.76 -23.28
N ILE A 108 3.28 -3.60 -23.08
CA ILE A 108 4.15 -3.00 -24.12
C ILE A 108 5.40 -3.86 -24.31
N GLY A 109 5.97 -4.41 -23.24
CA GLY A 109 7.02 -5.42 -23.31
C GLY A 109 6.45 -6.81 -23.59
N GLU A 110 7.21 -7.66 -24.25
CA GLU A 110 6.84 -9.06 -24.53
C GLU A 110 7.71 -10.08 -23.79
N SER A 111 8.94 -9.70 -23.42
CA SER A 111 9.84 -10.53 -22.62
C SER A 111 10.85 -9.68 -21.86
N VAL A 112 11.43 -10.24 -20.81
CA VAL A 112 12.47 -9.62 -20.01
C VAL A 112 13.65 -10.55 -19.81
N ARG A 113 14.86 -10.02 -19.99
CA ARG A 113 16.13 -10.69 -19.64
C ARG A 113 16.78 -9.93 -18.49
N TYR A 114 17.31 -10.63 -17.50
CA TYR A 114 17.94 -10.01 -16.34
C TYR A 114 19.03 -10.92 -15.77
N ASP A 115 20.00 -10.34 -15.04
CA ASP A 115 20.98 -11.11 -14.29
C ASP A 115 20.39 -11.59 -12.95
N ASP A 116 20.95 -12.67 -12.40
CA ASP A 116 20.52 -13.29 -11.14
C ASP A 116 20.60 -12.35 -9.92
N GLN A 117 21.38 -11.27 -10.04
CA GLN A 117 21.54 -10.26 -9.00
C GLN A 117 20.63 -9.03 -9.19
N PHE A 118 19.83 -8.98 -10.26
CA PHE A 118 18.98 -7.82 -10.61
C PHE A 118 19.76 -6.49 -10.72
N ARG A 119 21.00 -6.55 -11.22
CA ARG A 119 21.80 -5.34 -11.53
C ARG A 119 21.36 -4.67 -12.81
N TRP A 120 20.83 -5.45 -13.74
CA TRP A 120 20.29 -4.98 -15.00
C TRP A 120 19.13 -5.84 -15.49
N ALA A 121 18.29 -5.24 -16.32
CA ALA A 121 17.28 -5.93 -17.12
C ALA A 121 17.19 -5.33 -18.52
N GLU A 122 16.87 -6.17 -19.48
CA GLU A 122 16.54 -5.81 -20.86
C GLU A 122 15.10 -6.25 -21.14
N VAL A 123 14.28 -5.31 -21.64
CA VAL A 123 12.91 -5.58 -22.03
C VAL A 123 12.80 -5.46 -23.54
N ASN A 124 12.31 -6.51 -24.18
CA ASN A 124 11.93 -6.48 -25.59
C ASN A 124 10.51 -5.91 -25.71
N ILE A 125 10.36 -4.90 -26.55
CA ILE A 125 9.08 -4.23 -26.80
C ILE A 125 8.36 -4.97 -27.93
N ASN A 126 7.06 -5.19 -27.76
CA ASN A 126 6.20 -5.78 -28.77
C ASN A 126 6.21 -4.90 -30.04
N ALA A 127 6.51 -5.50 -31.18
CA ALA A 127 6.61 -4.79 -32.45
C ALA A 127 5.29 -4.13 -32.91
N ASP A 128 4.15 -4.63 -32.38
CA ASP A 128 2.81 -4.11 -32.66
C ASP A 128 2.39 -3.00 -31.69
N ALA A 129 3.19 -2.69 -30.69
CA ALA A 129 2.86 -1.65 -29.70
C ALA A 129 2.74 -0.26 -30.36
N ARG A 130 1.62 0.43 -30.06
CA ARG A 130 1.25 1.73 -30.65
C ARG A 130 0.70 2.69 -29.61
N PHE A 131 0.99 3.97 -29.80
CA PHE A 131 0.26 5.04 -29.16
C PHE A 131 -1.15 5.20 -29.77
N GLN A 132 -1.98 6.03 -29.15
CA GLN A 132 -3.38 6.24 -29.56
C GLN A 132 -3.51 6.94 -30.93
N ASP A 133 -2.47 7.60 -31.42
CA ASP A 133 -2.36 8.16 -32.77
C ASP A 133 -1.81 7.16 -33.80
N ASN A 134 -1.67 5.89 -33.41
CA ASN A 134 -1.14 4.79 -34.20
C ASN A 134 0.37 4.87 -34.50
N THR A 135 1.12 5.79 -33.88
CA THR A 135 2.58 5.80 -33.98
C THR A 135 3.20 4.64 -33.17
N PRO A 136 4.29 4.01 -33.64
CA PRO A 136 4.93 2.91 -32.92
C PRO A 136 5.50 3.35 -31.56
N ILE A 137 5.36 2.51 -30.56
CA ILE A 137 6.09 2.64 -29.29
C ILE A 137 7.47 2.01 -29.45
N THR A 138 8.52 2.71 -29.03
CA THR A 138 9.91 2.26 -29.17
C THR A 138 10.66 2.30 -27.83
N ALA A 139 11.81 1.64 -27.78
CA ALA A 139 12.70 1.71 -26.63
C ALA A 139 13.16 3.14 -26.31
N GLN A 140 13.20 4.02 -27.32
CA GLN A 140 13.51 5.44 -27.12
C GLN A 140 12.42 6.15 -26.30
N ASP A 141 11.13 5.83 -26.52
CA ASP A 141 10.03 6.40 -25.74
C ASP A 141 10.13 5.99 -24.26
N VAL A 142 10.55 4.75 -23.98
CA VAL A 142 10.77 4.26 -22.61
C VAL A 142 11.93 5.00 -21.94
N ALA A 143 13.08 5.10 -22.62
CA ALA A 143 14.24 5.83 -22.11
C ALA A 143 13.93 7.32 -21.92
N PHE A 144 13.23 7.92 -22.87
CA PHE A 144 12.74 9.30 -22.76
C PHE A 144 11.84 9.48 -21.55
N SER A 145 10.84 8.60 -21.35
CA SER A 145 9.91 8.66 -20.22
C SER A 145 10.64 8.65 -18.89
N PHE A 146 11.57 7.71 -18.70
CA PHE A 146 12.37 7.65 -17.48
C PHE A 146 13.18 8.93 -17.25
N ASN A 147 13.91 9.38 -18.27
CA ASN A 147 14.73 10.60 -18.16
C ASN A 147 13.87 11.85 -17.90
N LYS A 148 12.67 11.91 -18.47
CA LYS A 148 11.71 13.00 -18.24
C LYS A 148 11.28 13.05 -16.77
N PHE A 149 10.96 11.89 -16.17
CA PHE A 149 10.67 11.79 -14.75
C PHE A 149 11.89 12.16 -13.88
N MET A 150 13.08 11.75 -14.27
CA MET A 150 14.31 12.07 -13.53
C MET A 150 14.70 13.55 -13.60
N THR A 151 14.37 14.25 -14.66
CA THR A 151 14.72 15.67 -14.85
C THR A 151 13.63 16.63 -14.38
N GLU A 152 12.36 16.30 -14.62
CA GLU A 152 11.23 17.20 -14.40
C GLU A 152 10.20 16.66 -13.40
N GLY A 153 10.27 15.39 -12.99
CA GLY A 153 9.38 14.78 -12.01
C GLY A 153 9.56 15.33 -10.60
N VAL A 154 8.69 14.91 -9.71
CA VAL A 154 8.77 15.27 -8.27
C VAL A 154 10.10 14.82 -7.64
N PRO A 155 10.61 15.54 -6.62
CA PRO A 155 11.90 15.23 -6.00
C PRO A 155 12.05 13.78 -5.51
N GLN A 156 10.96 13.18 -5.01
CA GLN A 156 10.93 11.81 -4.52
C GLN A 156 11.33 10.80 -5.60
N TYR A 157 10.92 11.04 -6.84
CA TYR A 157 11.27 10.17 -7.97
C TYR A 157 12.78 10.15 -8.20
N ARG A 158 13.42 11.33 -8.17
CA ARG A 158 14.88 11.46 -8.31
C ARG A 158 15.67 10.84 -7.17
N ILE A 159 15.11 10.89 -5.95
CA ILE A 159 15.73 10.27 -4.77
C ILE A 159 15.66 8.76 -4.89
N TYR A 160 14.48 8.23 -5.22
CA TYR A 160 14.25 6.78 -5.28
C TYR A 160 15.07 6.11 -6.38
N TYR A 161 15.10 6.68 -7.59
CA TYR A 161 15.80 6.11 -8.74
C TYR A 161 17.21 6.68 -8.95
N LYS A 162 17.82 7.25 -7.92
CA LYS A 162 19.17 7.82 -8.01
C LYS A 162 20.18 6.78 -8.51
N GLY A 163 20.89 7.12 -9.59
CA GLY A 163 21.93 6.25 -10.17
C GLY A 163 21.42 5.20 -11.15
N VAL A 164 20.12 5.03 -11.30
CA VAL A 164 19.53 4.17 -12.35
C VAL A 164 19.79 4.76 -13.72
N LYS A 165 20.15 3.90 -14.69
CA LYS A 165 20.32 4.27 -16.10
C LYS A 165 19.35 3.49 -16.95
N VAL A 166 18.68 4.19 -17.88
CA VAL A 166 17.76 3.58 -18.85
C VAL A 166 18.16 4.01 -20.25
N LYS A 167 18.38 3.02 -21.12
CA LYS A 167 18.87 3.26 -22.49
C LYS A 167 18.16 2.38 -23.49
N ALA A 168 17.81 2.95 -24.65
CA ALA A 168 17.46 2.17 -25.82
C ALA A 168 18.75 1.56 -26.41
N ILE A 169 18.85 0.23 -26.42
CA ILE A 169 20.00 -0.48 -27.02
C ILE A 169 19.70 -0.95 -28.43
N SER A 170 18.43 -1.02 -28.80
CA SER A 170 17.92 -1.16 -30.16
C SER A 170 16.60 -0.41 -30.29
N ARG A 171 15.97 -0.45 -31.45
CA ARG A 171 14.64 0.14 -31.67
C ARG A 171 13.58 -0.45 -30.70
N LEU A 172 13.67 -1.74 -30.40
CA LEU A 172 12.68 -2.49 -29.61
C LEU A 172 13.26 -3.09 -28.33
N THR A 173 14.48 -2.76 -27.93
CA THR A 173 15.06 -3.28 -26.70
C THR A 173 15.53 -2.13 -25.81
N VAL A 174 14.98 -2.03 -24.61
CA VAL A 174 15.40 -1.07 -23.60
C VAL A 174 16.15 -1.78 -22.49
N ARG A 175 17.26 -1.19 -22.03
CA ARG A 175 18.08 -1.69 -20.93
C ARG A 175 18.00 -0.77 -19.73
N PHE A 176 17.75 -1.40 -18.58
CA PHE A 176 17.77 -0.80 -17.24
C PHE A 176 19.03 -1.26 -16.51
N GLU A 177 19.76 -0.34 -15.91
CA GLU A 177 20.93 -0.64 -15.08
C GLU A 177 20.75 0.00 -13.71
N LEU A 178 20.87 -0.80 -12.65
CA LEU A 178 20.73 -0.36 -11.26
C LEU A 178 22.10 -0.09 -10.65
N PRO A 179 22.24 0.90 -9.76
CA PRO A 179 23.50 1.18 -9.05
C PRO A 179 23.88 0.07 -8.07
N THR A 180 22.88 -0.65 -7.54
CA THR A 180 23.00 -1.79 -6.63
C THR A 180 21.97 -2.85 -6.98
N PRO A 181 22.19 -4.13 -6.67
CA PRO A 181 21.19 -5.18 -6.86
C PRO A 181 19.91 -4.86 -6.10
N ASP A 182 18.78 -4.79 -6.82
CA ASP A 182 17.47 -4.48 -6.21
C ASP A 182 16.33 -4.99 -7.09
N LYS A 183 15.77 -6.13 -6.71
CA LYS A 183 14.67 -6.79 -7.44
C LYS A 183 13.40 -5.94 -7.44
N GLU A 184 13.09 -5.31 -6.30
CA GLU A 184 11.88 -4.50 -6.16
C GLU A 184 11.96 -3.22 -7.01
N MET A 185 13.09 -2.53 -6.99
CA MET A 185 13.32 -1.38 -7.87
C MET A 185 13.23 -1.77 -9.35
N MET A 186 13.75 -2.94 -9.73
CA MET A 186 13.62 -3.46 -11.09
C MET A 186 12.15 -3.69 -11.47
N LEU A 187 11.37 -4.29 -10.56
CA LEU A 187 9.93 -4.49 -10.76
C LEU A 187 9.18 -3.15 -10.90
N SER A 188 9.51 -2.19 -10.06
CA SER A 188 8.95 -0.83 -10.10
C SER A 188 9.23 -0.13 -11.44
N LEU A 189 10.40 -0.35 -12.04
CA LEU A 189 10.73 0.19 -13.37
C LEU A 189 9.96 -0.52 -14.48
N ILE A 190 9.92 -1.85 -14.47
CA ILE A 190 9.29 -2.65 -15.53
C ILE A 190 7.75 -2.52 -15.49
N GLY A 191 7.16 -2.58 -14.30
CA GLY A 191 5.70 -2.59 -14.09
C GLY A 191 5.09 -1.23 -13.78
N GLY A 192 5.88 -0.25 -13.33
CA GLY A 192 5.38 1.05 -12.85
C GLY A 192 5.68 2.23 -13.77
N LEU A 193 6.77 2.19 -14.55
CA LEU A 193 7.13 3.29 -15.43
C LEU A 193 6.10 3.46 -16.55
N LYS A 194 5.42 4.60 -16.58
CA LYS A 194 4.48 4.95 -17.64
C LYS A 194 5.23 5.32 -18.92
N VAL A 195 4.89 4.66 -20.01
CA VAL A 195 5.53 4.91 -21.31
C VAL A 195 4.80 6.04 -22.02
N MET A 196 5.47 7.17 -22.11
CA MET A 196 4.94 8.41 -22.67
C MET A 196 5.52 8.67 -24.07
N PRO A 197 4.72 9.20 -25.02
CA PRO A 197 5.22 9.54 -26.36
C PRO A 197 6.21 10.71 -26.29
N GLU A 198 7.45 10.49 -26.73
CA GLU A 198 8.45 11.54 -26.87
C GLU A 198 7.95 12.66 -27.79
N SER A 199 7.24 12.29 -28.87
CA SER A 199 6.66 13.23 -29.83
C SER A 199 5.80 14.32 -29.19
N PHE A 200 5.05 13.98 -28.14
CA PHE A 200 4.23 14.92 -27.38
C PHE A 200 5.00 15.61 -26.26
N TRP A 201 5.63 14.81 -25.37
CA TRP A 201 6.18 15.30 -24.11
C TRP A 201 7.50 16.07 -24.24
N LYS A 202 8.21 15.96 -25.36
CA LYS A 202 9.38 16.81 -25.62
C LYS A 202 9.05 18.31 -25.68
N ASN A 203 7.80 18.65 -26.04
CA ASN A 203 7.31 20.01 -26.15
C ASN A 203 6.52 20.49 -24.91
N HIS A 204 6.36 19.63 -23.90
CA HIS A 204 5.61 19.92 -22.66
C HIS A 204 6.45 19.60 -21.44
N LYS A 205 6.32 20.39 -20.39
CA LYS A 205 7.02 20.14 -19.13
C LYS A 205 6.18 19.23 -18.22
N LEU A 206 6.79 18.18 -17.71
CA LEU A 206 6.14 17.27 -16.78
C LEU A 206 5.83 17.95 -15.43
N SER A 207 6.59 18.95 -15.05
CA SER A 207 6.41 19.72 -13.80
C SER A 207 5.29 20.77 -13.85
N GLU A 208 4.69 21.00 -15.01
CA GLU A 208 3.66 22.04 -15.21
C GLU A 208 2.29 21.45 -15.49
N PRO A 209 1.21 22.13 -15.07
CA PRO A 209 -0.16 21.76 -15.46
C PRO A 209 -0.32 21.71 -16.97
N LEU A 210 -1.15 20.78 -17.45
CA LEU A 210 -1.46 20.61 -18.86
C LEU A 210 -2.93 20.92 -19.11
N SER A 211 -3.23 21.96 -19.89
CA SER A 211 -4.60 22.43 -20.15
C SER A 211 -5.35 21.65 -21.22
N THR A 212 -4.64 20.86 -22.02
CA THR A 212 -5.20 20.02 -23.09
C THR A 212 -4.89 18.55 -22.82
N PRO A 213 -5.79 17.62 -23.23
CA PRO A 213 -5.56 16.20 -23.08
C PRO A 213 -4.27 15.74 -23.75
N PRO A 214 -3.41 14.99 -23.06
CA PRO A 214 -2.19 14.45 -23.65
C PRO A 214 -2.48 13.24 -24.57
N LEU A 215 -1.56 12.98 -25.51
CA LEU A 215 -1.52 11.73 -26.24
C LEU A 215 -1.14 10.59 -25.30
N GLY A 216 -1.94 9.54 -25.25
CA GLY A 216 -1.74 8.38 -24.39
C GLY A 216 -1.39 7.10 -25.16
N SER A 217 -1.20 6.01 -24.43
CA SER A 217 -0.98 4.65 -24.96
C SER A 217 -2.02 3.64 -24.49
N GLY A 218 -2.86 4.00 -23.51
CA GLY A 218 -3.80 3.11 -22.88
C GLY A 218 -5.13 2.92 -23.62
N PRO A 219 -6.05 2.11 -23.03
CA PRO A 219 -7.31 1.74 -23.67
C PRO A 219 -8.35 2.86 -23.74
N TYR A 220 -8.16 3.93 -22.97
CA TYR A 220 -9.06 5.10 -22.95
C TYR A 220 -8.29 6.38 -23.25
N ARG A 221 -8.99 7.33 -23.88
CA ARG A 221 -8.53 8.71 -24.12
C ARG A 221 -9.55 9.71 -23.61
N ILE A 222 -9.12 10.88 -23.21
CA ILE A 222 -10.02 11.99 -22.88
C ILE A 222 -10.67 12.49 -24.18
N SER A 223 -12.00 12.45 -24.26
CA SER A 223 -12.77 12.78 -25.45
C SER A 223 -13.65 14.03 -25.30
N ASP A 224 -14.09 14.31 -24.07
CA ASP A 224 -14.90 15.48 -23.75
C ASP A 224 -14.63 15.93 -22.32
N TYR A 225 -14.66 17.23 -22.08
CA TYR A 225 -14.42 17.78 -20.75
C TYR A 225 -14.91 19.22 -20.58
N ARG A 226 -15.18 19.56 -19.34
CA ARG A 226 -15.31 20.94 -18.88
C ARG A 226 -14.57 21.06 -17.56
N LEU A 227 -13.48 21.86 -17.55
CA LEU A 227 -12.63 22.01 -16.38
C LEU A 227 -13.45 22.30 -15.12
N GLY A 228 -13.14 21.59 -14.05
CA GLY A 228 -13.82 21.69 -12.76
C GLY A 228 -15.21 21.06 -12.69
N GLN A 229 -15.79 20.58 -13.80
CA GLN A 229 -17.16 20.08 -13.83
C GLN A 229 -17.26 18.60 -14.21
N PHE A 230 -16.66 18.20 -15.34
CA PHE A 230 -16.66 16.81 -15.76
C PHE A 230 -15.50 16.48 -16.69
N VAL A 231 -15.16 15.21 -16.76
CA VAL A 231 -14.23 14.64 -17.75
C VAL A 231 -14.79 13.32 -18.26
N THR A 232 -14.74 13.10 -19.58
CA THR A 232 -15.20 11.87 -20.24
C THR A 232 -14.03 11.18 -20.92
N TYR A 233 -13.89 9.89 -20.66
CA TYR A 233 -12.92 8.99 -21.28
C TYR A 233 -13.65 8.09 -22.26
N SER A 234 -13.24 8.09 -23.54
CA SER A 234 -13.77 7.19 -24.55
C SER A 234 -12.79 6.06 -24.85
N ARG A 235 -13.32 4.85 -25.01
CA ARG A 235 -12.53 3.68 -25.37
C ARG A 235 -11.89 3.86 -26.74
N VAL A 236 -10.63 3.52 -26.84
CA VAL A 236 -9.87 3.54 -28.10
C VAL A 236 -10.23 2.28 -28.88
N THR A 237 -10.98 2.44 -29.97
CA THR A 237 -11.52 1.30 -30.74
C THR A 237 -10.46 0.49 -31.44
N ASN A 238 -9.33 1.10 -31.80
CA ASN A 238 -8.16 0.48 -32.42
C ASN A 238 -7.01 0.30 -31.44
N TYR A 239 -7.31 0.16 -30.14
CA TYR A 239 -6.29 -0.10 -29.14
C TYR A 239 -5.52 -1.38 -29.47
N TRP A 240 -4.24 -1.26 -29.75
CA TRP A 240 -3.40 -2.35 -30.25
C TRP A 240 -3.34 -3.56 -29.31
N ALA A 241 -3.38 -3.31 -27.99
CA ALA A 241 -3.26 -4.33 -26.96
C ALA A 241 -4.62 -4.93 -26.51
N ALA A 242 -5.73 -4.60 -27.18
CA ALA A 242 -7.08 -5.05 -26.76
C ALA A 242 -7.22 -6.57 -26.64
N ASN A 243 -6.51 -7.32 -27.48
CA ASN A 243 -6.58 -8.78 -27.55
C ASN A 243 -5.41 -9.48 -26.82
N LEU A 244 -4.50 -8.74 -26.20
CA LEU A 244 -3.47 -9.36 -25.36
C LEU A 244 -4.11 -10.07 -24.16
N PRO A 245 -3.52 -11.18 -23.69
CA PRO A 245 -4.06 -11.95 -22.57
C PRO A 245 -4.40 -11.10 -21.34
N VAL A 246 -3.57 -10.12 -21.03
CA VAL A 246 -3.74 -9.20 -19.88
C VAL A 246 -4.93 -8.25 -20.02
N ASN A 247 -5.43 -8.02 -21.23
CA ASN A 247 -6.51 -7.04 -21.48
C ASN A 247 -7.82 -7.68 -21.95
N ARG A 248 -7.79 -8.97 -22.31
CA ARG A 248 -8.99 -9.66 -22.79
C ARG A 248 -10.05 -9.69 -21.69
N GLY A 249 -11.28 -9.28 -22.03
CA GLY A 249 -12.40 -9.20 -21.08
C GLY A 249 -12.39 -7.96 -20.17
N GLN A 250 -11.46 -7.02 -20.37
CA GLN A 250 -11.36 -5.76 -19.63
C GLN A 250 -11.67 -4.55 -20.51
N TYR A 251 -11.89 -3.38 -19.89
CA TYR A 251 -12.14 -2.10 -20.59
C TYR A 251 -13.37 -2.16 -21.52
N ASN A 252 -14.50 -2.58 -20.95
CA ASN A 252 -15.68 -2.94 -21.75
C ASN A 252 -16.57 -1.74 -22.08
N PHE A 253 -16.58 -0.67 -21.27
CA PHE A 253 -17.41 0.51 -21.51
C PHE A 253 -16.92 1.33 -22.69
N ASP A 254 -17.83 1.87 -23.49
CA ASP A 254 -17.50 2.81 -24.56
C ASP A 254 -17.07 4.16 -23.99
N THR A 255 -17.76 4.62 -22.93
CA THR A 255 -17.39 5.84 -22.21
C THR A 255 -17.39 5.65 -20.70
N ILE A 256 -16.44 6.31 -20.05
CA ILE A 256 -16.37 6.47 -18.59
C ILE A 256 -16.38 7.97 -18.33
N ARG A 257 -17.45 8.48 -17.72
CA ARG A 257 -17.59 9.89 -17.38
C ARG A 257 -17.48 10.10 -15.88
N TYR A 258 -16.77 11.14 -15.47
CA TYR A 258 -16.69 11.60 -14.08
C TYR A 258 -17.33 12.99 -13.99
N ASP A 259 -18.41 13.12 -13.19
CA ASP A 259 -18.99 14.39 -12.79
C ASP A 259 -18.44 14.82 -11.43
N TYR A 260 -18.04 16.08 -11.31
CA TYR A 260 -17.43 16.62 -10.10
C TYR A 260 -18.45 17.23 -9.16
N TYR A 261 -18.33 16.89 -7.88
CA TYR A 261 -19.16 17.41 -6.80
C TYR A 261 -18.28 18.02 -5.71
N LEU A 262 -18.65 19.19 -5.21
CA LEU A 262 -17.92 19.85 -4.13
C LEU A 262 -18.26 19.29 -2.75
N ASP A 263 -19.44 18.65 -2.62
CA ASP A 263 -19.95 18.13 -1.35
C ASP A 263 -20.38 16.67 -1.51
N ASP A 264 -19.93 15.81 -0.58
CA ASP A 264 -20.22 14.38 -0.63
C ASP A 264 -21.69 14.03 -0.37
N LYS A 265 -22.40 14.82 0.45
CA LYS A 265 -23.85 14.61 0.69
C LYS A 265 -24.65 14.94 -0.56
N VAL A 266 -24.28 16.02 -1.27
CA VAL A 266 -24.86 16.37 -2.56
C VAL A 266 -24.61 15.25 -3.58
N ALA A 267 -23.39 14.71 -3.62
CA ALA A 267 -23.07 13.58 -4.49
C ALA A 267 -23.91 12.34 -4.15
N LEU A 268 -24.11 12.01 -2.87
CA LEU A 268 -24.95 10.88 -2.46
C LEU A 268 -26.40 11.04 -2.92
N GLU A 269 -27.00 12.23 -2.75
CA GLU A 269 -28.36 12.47 -3.21
C GLU A 269 -28.47 12.45 -4.76
N ALA A 270 -27.45 12.96 -5.46
CA ALA A 270 -27.35 12.88 -6.92
C ALA A 270 -27.28 11.42 -7.40
N PHE A 271 -26.49 10.56 -6.72
CA PHE A 271 -26.45 9.13 -6.98
C PHE A 271 -27.82 8.46 -6.81
N LYS A 272 -28.50 8.72 -5.70
CA LYS A 272 -29.84 8.17 -5.41
C LYS A 272 -30.88 8.64 -6.44
N ALA A 273 -30.70 9.84 -6.98
CA ALA A 273 -31.51 10.39 -8.06
C ALA A 273 -31.11 9.87 -9.45
N GLY A 274 -30.00 9.13 -9.58
CA GLY A 274 -29.49 8.53 -10.82
C GLY A 274 -28.74 9.51 -11.72
N ALA A 275 -28.11 10.52 -11.16
CA ALA A 275 -27.23 11.41 -11.91
C ALA A 275 -25.93 10.72 -12.31
N PHE A 276 -25.50 9.71 -11.55
CA PHE A 276 -24.38 8.83 -11.87
C PHE A 276 -24.64 7.41 -11.36
N ASP A 277 -23.82 6.45 -11.77
CA ASP A 277 -24.17 5.04 -11.80
C ASP A 277 -23.57 4.19 -10.71
N PHE A 278 -22.43 4.57 -10.16
CA PHE A 278 -21.65 3.76 -9.23
C PHE A 278 -21.00 4.62 -8.14
N ARG A 279 -21.02 4.12 -6.91
CA ARG A 279 -20.40 4.78 -5.75
C ARG A 279 -19.76 3.77 -4.81
N ILE A 280 -18.60 4.11 -4.29
CA ILE A 280 -17.98 3.47 -3.12
C ILE A 280 -18.29 4.35 -1.91
N GLU A 281 -18.84 3.75 -0.85
CA GLU A 281 -19.17 4.47 0.38
C GLU A 281 -18.12 4.18 1.48
N THR A 282 -17.46 5.21 1.92
CA THR A 282 -16.43 5.12 2.98
C THR A 282 -16.94 5.47 4.37
N SER A 283 -18.12 6.11 4.45
CA SER A 283 -18.74 6.48 5.73
C SER A 283 -19.62 5.36 6.28
N PRO A 284 -19.28 4.75 7.44
CA PRO A 284 -20.12 3.76 8.09
C PRO A 284 -21.53 4.28 8.37
N LYS A 285 -21.64 5.51 8.83
CA LYS A 285 -22.93 6.15 9.11
C LYS A 285 -23.79 6.26 7.86
N ASN A 286 -23.25 6.78 6.76
CA ASN A 286 -24.00 6.90 5.51
C ASN A 286 -24.46 5.52 5.03
N TRP A 287 -23.55 4.53 5.04
CA TRP A 287 -23.87 3.16 4.63
C TRP A 287 -25.02 2.55 5.43
N ALA A 288 -25.01 2.75 6.74
CA ALA A 288 -26.04 2.23 7.64
C ALA A 288 -27.39 2.97 7.52
N THR A 289 -27.38 4.30 7.25
CA THR A 289 -28.57 5.14 7.42
C THR A 289 -29.09 5.79 6.14
N GLN A 290 -28.29 5.92 5.08
CA GLN A 290 -28.65 6.71 3.88
C GLN A 290 -28.93 5.85 2.64
N TYR A 291 -28.46 4.59 2.62
CA TYR A 291 -28.63 3.70 1.46
C TYR A 291 -29.94 2.93 1.53
N SER A 292 -31.04 3.68 1.46
CA SER A 292 -32.42 3.20 1.49
C SER A 292 -33.31 4.12 0.65
N GLY A 293 -34.57 3.70 0.43
CA GLY A 293 -35.58 4.48 -0.31
C GLY A 293 -36.16 3.71 -1.50
N GLY A 294 -37.00 4.38 -2.29
CA GLY A 294 -37.81 3.76 -3.33
C GLY A 294 -37.02 3.04 -4.42
N ASN A 295 -35.86 3.58 -4.83
CA ASN A 295 -35.01 2.96 -5.85
C ASN A 295 -34.28 1.70 -5.33
N PHE A 296 -33.94 1.65 -4.05
CA PHE A 296 -33.43 0.44 -3.39
C PHE A 296 -34.51 -0.62 -3.21
N ALA A 297 -35.70 -0.21 -2.75
CA ALA A 297 -36.83 -1.12 -2.55
C ALA A 297 -37.31 -1.78 -3.86
N LYS A 298 -37.14 -1.11 -5.00
CA LYS A 298 -37.46 -1.63 -6.35
C LYS A 298 -36.30 -2.38 -6.99
N ASN A 299 -35.18 -2.55 -6.29
CA ASN A 299 -33.93 -3.15 -6.80
C ASN A 299 -33.37 -2.43 -8.05
N TYR A 300 -33.64 -1.13 -8.23
CA TYR A 300 -33.01 -0.33 -9.27
C TYR A 300 -31.57 0.03 -8.90
N ILE A 301 -31.29 0.14 -7.59
CA ILE A 301 -29.95 0.31 -7.04
C ILE A 301 -29.59 -0.95 -6.24
N VAL A 302 -28.49 -1.58 -6.62
CA VAL A 302 -27.88 -2.68 -5.89
C VAL A 302 -26.98 -2.10 -4.82
N LYS A 303 -27.06 -2.67 -3.62
CA LYS A 303 -26.17 -2.37 -2.48
C LYS A 303 -25.41 -3.64 -2.15
N SER A 304 -24.08 -3.58 -2.17
CA SER A 304 -23.22 -4.73 -1.90
C SER A 304 -22.10 -4.36 -0.94
N ASP A 305 -21.78 -5.27 -0.04
CA ASP A 305 -20.67 -5.14 0.90
C ASP A 305 -19.69 -6.29 0.61
N GLU A 306 -18.59 -5.94 -0.06
CA GLU A 306 -17.65 -6.88 -0.63
C GLU A 306 -16.36 -6.95 0.21
N THR A 307 -15.94 -8.14 0.57
CA THR A 307 -14.63 -8.33 1.20
C THR A 307 -13.52 -8.36 0.16
N ASN A 308 -12.37 -7.78 0.47
CA ASN A 308 -11.16 -7.89 -0.33
C ASN A 308 -10.01 -8.51 0.48
N GLN A 309 -9.01 -9.03 -0.23
CA GLN A 309 -7.85 -9.70 0.36
C GLN A 309 -6.58 -8.84 0.35
N SER A 310 -6.67 -7.60 -0.13
CA SER A 310 -5.54 -6.68 -0.10
C SER A 310 -5.10 -6.38 1.32
N ALA A 311 -3.81 -6.14 1.50
CA ALA A 311 -3.31 -5.55 2.73
C ALA A 311 -4.08 -4.27 3.06
N GLN A 312 -4.49 -4.13 4.31
CA GLN A 312 -5.36 -3.03 4.72
C GLN A 312 -4.59 -1.96 5.50
N ASP A 313 -4.91 -0.72 5.22
CA ASP A 313 -4.50 0.40 6.06
C ASP A 313 -5.10 0.23 7.45
N THR A 314 -4.26 0.34 8.46
CA THR A 314 -4.64 0.17 9.87
C THR A 314 -4.50 1.48 10.62
N ARG A 315 -5.42 1.71 11.56
CA ARG A 315 -5.40 2.89 12.42
C ARG A 315 -4.85 2.54 13.79
N TRP A 316 -4.01 3.44 14.30
CA TRP A 316 -3.30 3.29 15.57
C TRP A 316 -3.23 4.62 16.30
N LEU A 317 -3.04 4.54 17.63
CA LEU A 317 -2.53 5.66 18.42
C LEU A 317 -1.06 5.37 18.76
N ALA A 318 -0.16 6.18 18.21
CA ALA A 318 1.28 6.01 18.43
C ALA A 318 1.68 6.62 19.77
N PHE A 319 2.36 5.82 20.62
CA PHE A 319 3.03 6.32 21.82
C PHE A 319 4.39 6.91 21.43
N ASN A 320 4.73 8.07 21.97
CA ASN A 320 6.11 8.54 21.91
C ASN A 320 6.95 7.76 22.95
N THR A 321 7.59 6.70 22.51
CA THR A 321 8.40 5.83 23.41
C THR A 321 9.63 6.54 23.99
N LYS A 322 9.96 7.74 23.51
CA LYS A 322 11.01 8.61 24.08
C LYS A 322 10.54 9.40 25.30
N ARG A 323 9.25 9.48 25.54
CA ARG A 323 8.71 10.04 26.77
C ARG A 323 8.86 9.04 27.92
N PRO A 324 9.45 9.41 29.07
CA PRO A 324 9.67 8.49 30.18
C PRO A 324 8.42 7.75 30.67
N ILE A 325 7.25 8.40 30.58
CA ILE A 325 5.97 7.78 30.97
C ILE A 325 5.56 6.59 30.09
N PHE A 326 6.08 6.52 28.85
CA PHE A 326 5.78 5.46 27.89
C PHE A 326 6.97 4.51 27.64
N ALA A 327 8.06 4.65 28.38
CA ALA A 327 9.22 3.79 28.24
C ALA A 327 8.91 2.33 28.62
N ASP A 328 8.10 2.13 29.66
CA ASP A 328 7.70 0.79 30.12
C ASP A 328 6.56 0.21 29.25
N ARG A 329 6.78 -0.98 28.70
CA ARG A 329 5.81 -1.71 27.89
C ARG A 329 4.48 -1.94 28.63
N ARG A 330 4.55 -2.24 29.95
CA ARG A 330 3.36 -2.51 30.77
C ARG A 330 2.43 -1.30 30.85
N VAL A 331 3.00 -0.10 30.85
CA VAL A 331 2.23 1.15 30.81
C VAL A 331 1.49 1.29 29.48
N ARG A 332 2.16 1.01 28.35
CA ARG A 332 1.53 1.07 27.03
C ARG A 332 0.41 0.03 26.87
N GLU A 333 0.65 -1.19 27.39
CA GLU A 333 -0.40 -2.23 27.43
C GLU A 333 -1.59 -1.79 28.28
N ALA A 334 -1.35 -1.26 29.48
CA ALA A 334 -2.40 -0.78 30.37
C ALA A 334 -3.28 0.31 29.76
N ILE A 335 -2.66 1.26 29.06
CA ILE A 335 -3.41 2.32 28.34
C ILE A 335 -4.23 1.72 27.20
N SER A 336 -3.70 0.71 26.49
CA SER A 336 -4.41 0.02 25.41
C SER A 336 -5.64 -0.74 25.91
N LEU A 337 -5.62 -1.25 27.15
CA LEU A 337 -6.76 -1.91 27.80
C LEU A 337 -7.93 -0.96 28.08
N ALA A 338 -7.68 0.35 28.18
CA ALA A 338 -8.72 1.36 28.36
C ALA A 338 -9.46 1.73 27.05
N PHE A 339 -9.01 1.20 25.90
CA PHE A 339 -9.65 1.47 24.63
C PHE A 339 -10.69 0.39 24.29
N ASP A 340 -11.94 0.63 24.67
CA ASP A 340 -13.06 -0.29 24.42
C ASP A 340 -13.54 -0.19 22.97
N PHE A 341 -12.80 -0.85 22.06
CA PHE A 341 -13.13 -0.87 20.64
C PHE A 341 -14.50 -1.48 20.37
N ALA A 342 -14.87 -2.57 21.03
CA ALA A 342 -16.12 -3.28 20.72
C ALA A 342 -17.35 -2.38 20.96
N TRP A 343 -17.37 -1.65 22.07
CA TRP A 343 -18.42 -0.66 22.32
C TRP A 343 -18.37 0.51 21.33
N MET A 344 -17.18 1.06 21.07
CA MET A 344 -17.02 2.17 20.10
C MET A 344 -17.47 1.79 18.71
N ASN A 345 -17.12 0.58 18.25
CA ASN A 345 -17.51 0.08 16.93
C ASN A 345 -19.03 0.00 16.80
N LYS A 346 -19.68 -0.58 17.80
CA LYS A 346 -21.13 -0.71 17.83
C LYS A 346 -21.85 0.64 17.97
N ALA A 347 -21.43 1.46 18.93
CA ALA A 347 -22.12 2.70 19.29
C ALA A 347 -21.84 3.86 18.33
N LEU A 348 -20.61 3.95 17.76
CA LEU A 348 -20.15 5.08 16.98
C LEU A 348 -20.00 4.76 15.48
N TYR A 349 -19.68 3.49 15.13
CA TYR A 349 -19.28 3.11 13.78
C TYR A 349 -20.16 2.01 13.16
N TYR A 350 -21.31 1.70 13.75
CA TYR A 350 -22.32 0.78 13.18
C TYR A 350 -21.76 -0.62 12.87
N ASP A 351 -20.84 -1.12 13.71
CA ASP A 351 -20.11 -2.39 13.53
C ASP A 351 -19.35 -2.50 12.19
N ALA A 352 -18.95 -1.35 11.63
CA ALA A 352 -18.35 -1.30 10.28
C ALA A 352 -16.87 -1.67 10.23
N TYR A 353 -16.19 -1.76 11.35
CA TYR A 353 -14.75 -1.99 11.43
C TYR A 353 -14.41 -3.30 12.13
N GLN A 354 -13.18 -3.76 11.90
CA GLN A 354 -12.56 -4.85 12.62
C GLN A 354 -11.42 -4.32 13.49
N ARG A 355 -11.16 -4.98 14.63
CA ARG A 355 -10.03 -4.62 15.47
C ARG A 355 -8.72 -4.90 14.77
N THR A 356 -7.81 -3.94 14.74
CA THR A 356 -6.44 -4.15 14.28
C THR A 356 -5.71 -5.08 15.27
N ASP A 357 -5.08 -6.14 14.74
CA ASP A 357 -4.34 -7.14 15.52
C ASP A 357 -2.93 -7.42 14.98
N SER A 358 -2.55 -6.75 13.86
CA SER A 358 -1.30 -6.99 13.15
C SER A 358 -0.85 -5.73 12.39
N TYR A 359 0.44 -5.59 12.19
CA TYR A 359 1.02 -4.59 11.27
C TYR A 359 1.00 -5.07 9.81
N PHE A 360 0.74 -6.34 9.57
CA PHE A 360 0.52 -6.94 8.25
C PHE A 360 -0.95 -7.34 8.06
N GLN A 361 -1.85 -6.46 8.43
CA GLN A 361 -3.29 -6.71 8.48
C GLN A 361 -3.83 -7.21 7.15
N ASN A 362 -4.69 -8.23 7.22
CA ASN A 362 -5.33 -8.87 6.06
C ASN A 362 -4.35 -9.59 5.11
N THR A 363 -3.17 -9.97 5.58
CA THR A 363 -2.17 -10.71 4.81
C THR A 363 -1.75 -12.01 5.50
N GLN A 364 -1.06 -12.87 4.78
CA GLN A 364 -0.46 -14.10 5.33
C GLN A 364 0.70 -13.85 6.31
N TYR A 365 1.25 -12.62 6.33
CA TYR A 365 2.35 -12.23 7.20
C TYR A 365 1.90 -11.81 8.61
N ALA A 366 0.61 -11.70 8.84
CA ALA A 366 0.03 -11.50 10.16
C ALA A 366 0.23 -12.73 11.05
N ALA A 367 0.76 -12.54 12.26
CA ALA A 367 1.10 -13.62 13.20
C ALA A 367 -0.11 -14.08 14.02
N ARG A 368 -1.01 -14.85 13.42
CA ARG A 368 -2.30 -15.27 14.01
C ARG A 368 -2.30 -16.71 14.56
N SER A 369 -1.16 -17.37 14.61
CA SER A 369 -0.97 -18.71 15.18
C SER A 369 0.18 -18.68 16.19
N TYR A 370 0.45 -19.78 16.87
CA TYR A 370 1.72 -19.94 17.58
C TYR A 370 2.90 -19.92 16.59
N PRO A 371 4.10 -19.46 17.01
CA PRO A 371 5.25 -19.43 16.13
C PRO A 371 5.62 -20.86 15.69
N ASP A 372 5.80 -21.06 14.40
CA ASP A 372 6.27 -22.31 13.83
C ASP A 372 7.81 -22.45 13.93
N SER A 373 8.35 -23.57 13.46
CA SER A 373 9.80 -23.83 13.52
C SER A 373 10.63 -22.84 12.71
N ALA A 374 10.10 -22.34 11.58
CA ALA A 374 10.79 -21.37 10.75
C ALA A 374 10.80 -19.98 11.42
N GLU A 375 9.70 -19.55 12.01
CA GLU A 375 9.62 -18.33 12.82
C GLU A 375 10.55 -18.42 14.04
N LEU A 376 10.54 -19.57 14.75
CA LEU A 376 11.39 -19.79 15.92
C LEU A 376 12.88 -19.75 15.59
N ALA A 377 13.29 -20.15 14.40
CA ALA A 377 14.68 -20.05 13.96
C ALA A 377 15.16 -18.58 13.93
N TRP A 378 14.33 -17.66 13.48
CA TRP A 378 14.63 -16.22 13.49
C TRP A 378 14.53 -15.59 14.88
N LEU A 379 13.62 -16.09 15.72
CA LEU A 379 13.37 -15.55 17.06
C LEU A 379 14.36 -16.07 18.12
N ALA A 380 14.92 -17.26 17.95
CA ALA A 380 15.81 -17.87 18.94
C ALA A 380 17.01 -17.00 19.35
N PRO A 381 17.73 -16.30 18.43
CA PRO A 381 18.80 -15.39 18.80
C PRO A 381 18.36 -14.16 19.60
N LEU A 382 17.06 -13.88 19.60
CA LEU A 382 16.44 -12.73 20.26
C LEU A 382 15.87 -13.07 21.64
N LYS A 383 15.97 -14.33 22.07
CA LYS A 383 15.47 -14.76 23.39
C LYS A 383 16.10 -13.92 24.51
N GLY A 384 15.25 -13.40 25.39
CA GLY A 384 15.67 -12.48 26.47
C GLY A 384 15.85 -11.03 26.04
N LYS A 385 15.73 -10.71 24.73
CA LYS A 385 15.76 -9.35 24.20
C LYS A 385 14.38 -8.88 23.73
N VAL A 386 13.44 -9.79 23.56
CA VAL A 386 12.05 -9.53 23.19
C VAL A 386 11.11 -10.07 24.28
N PRO A 387 9.84 -9.63 24.32
CA PRO A 387 8.85 -10.17 25.25
C PRO A 387 8.73 -11.69 25.18
N ALA A 388 8.62 -12.36 26.34
CA ALA A 388 8.54 -13.83 26.40
C ALA A 388 7.31 -14.40 25.68
N GLU A 389 6.24 -13.62 25.63
CA GLU A 389 4.97 -13.93 24.98
C GLU A 389 5.13 -14.18 23.47
N VAL A 390 6.14 -13.56 22.83
CA VAL A 390 6.51 -13.78 21.42
C VAL A 390 6.68 -15.26 21.09
N PHE A 391 7.18 -16.06 22.05
CA PHE A 391 7.46 -17.48 21.87
C PHE A 391 6.30 -18.40 22.25
N THR A 392 5.34 -17.92 23.05
CA THR A 392 4.41 -18.79 23.78
C THR A 392 2.96 -18.41 23.65
N GLN A 393 2.65 -17.25 23.05
CA GLN A 393 1.28 -16.74 22.99
C GLN A 393 0.95 -16.20 21.59
N ILE A 394 -0.35 -16.21 21.29
CA ILE A 394 -0.91 -15.52 20.11
C ILE A 394 -1.33 -14.12 20.58
N TYR A 395 -0.83 -13.08 19.92
CA TYR A 395 -1.25 -11.72 20.23
C TYR A 395 -2.71 -11.52 19.88
N GLN A 396 -3.45 -10.98 20.84
CA GLN A 396 -4.82 -10.53 20.67
C GLN A 396 -5.00 -9.22 21.43
N PRO A 397 -5.44 -8.14 20.77
CA PRO A 397 -5.76 -6.90 21.47
C PRO A 397 -6.95 -7.14 22.41
N ALA A 398 -6.98 -6.40 23.51
CA ALA A 398 -8.06 -6.49 24.46
C ALA A 398 -9.43 -6.25 23.81
N SER A 399 -10.41 -7.04 24.21
CA SER A 399 -11.79 -6.92 23.74
C SER A 399 -12.77 -6.93 24.91
N THR A 400 -14.01 -6.50 24.64
CA THR A 400 -15.16 -6.57 25.54
C THR A 400 -16.35 -7.17 24.79
N ASP A 401 -17.48 -7.32 25.46
CA ASP A 401 -18.74 -7.75 24.84
C ASP A 401 -19.47 -6.62 24.08
N GLY A 402 -18.90 -5.42 24.06
CA GLY A 402 -19.49 -4.24 23.43
C GLY A 402 -20.64 -3.59 24.22
N SER A 403 -20.86 -4.02 25.45
CA SER A 403 -21.87 -3.41 26.35
C SER A 403 -21.41 -2.09 26.99
N GLY A 404 -20.11 -1.77 26.90
CA GLY A 404 -19.46 -0.70 27.66
C GLY A 404 -18.98 -1.13 29.04
N ASN A 405 -19.10 -2.41 29.36
CA ASN A 405 -18.53 -2.97 30.57
C ASN A 405 -17.08 -3.38 30.36
N ASP A 406 -16.17 -2.48 30.67
CA ASP A 406 -14.71 -2.62 30.49
C ASP A 406 -13.98 -2.99 31.81
N ARG A 407 -14.71 -3.36 32.85
CA ARG A 407 -14.19 -3.56 34.21
C ARG A 407 -13.02 -4.55 34.25
N GLU A 408 -13.11 -5.67 33.56
CA GLU A 408 -12.05 -6.70 33.57
C GLU A 408 -10.76 -6.15 32.99
N ASN A 409 -10.84 -5.47 31.84
CA ASN A 409 -9.69 -4.84 31.18
C ASN A 409 -9.08 -3.73 32.05
N LEU A 410 -9.92 -2.93 32.75
CA LEU A 410 -9.43 -1.87 33.64
C LEU A 410 -8.78 -2.43 34.91
N LEU A 411 -9.25 -3.56 35.45
CA LEU A 411 -8.57 -4.25 36.56
C LEU A 411 -7.20 -4.77 36.13
N LYS A 412 -7.10 -5.40 34.96
CA LYS A 412 -5.80 -5.83 34.41
C LYS A 412 -4.87 -4.63 34.17
N ALA A 413 -5.39 -3.51 33.64
CA ALA A 413 -4.64 -2.28 33.48
C ALA A 413 -4.09 -1.73 34.80
N THR A 414 -4.92 -1.74 35.87
CA THR A 414 -4.50 -1.32 37.20
C THR A 414 -3.32 -2.16 37.70
N THR A 415 -3.41 -3.49 37.59
CA THR A 415 -2.32 -4.40 37.99
C THR A 415 -1.01 -4.09 37.22
N LEU A 416 -1.08 -3.94 35.91
CA LEU A 416 0.11 -3.58 35.07
C LEU A 416 0.73 -2.24 35.48
N LEU A 417 -0.11 -1.25 35.79
CA LEU A 417 0.34 0.06 36.26
C LEU A 417 1.01 -0.02 37.63
N GLU A 418 0.45 -0.81 38.54
CA GLU A 418 1.02 -1.04 39.89
C GLU A 418 2.40 -1.72 39.81
N GLU A 419 2.54 -2.73 38.95
CA GLU A 419 3.80 -3.42 38.67
C GLU A 419 4.82 -2.49 37.99
N ALA A 420 4.35 -1.53 37.20
CA ALA A 420 5.17 -0.51 36.54
C ALA A 420 5.55 0.66 37.46
N GLY A 421 5.19 0.60 38.76
CA GLY A 421 5.58 1.61 39.75
C GLY A 421 4.61 2.78 39.89
N TRP A 422 3.34 2.59 39.52
CA TRP A 422 2.28 3.57 39.68
C TRP A 422 1.30 3.14 40.78
N THR A 423 0.61 4.08 41.37
CA THR A 423 -0.42 3.81 42.40
C THR A 423 -1.48 4.91 42.37
N VAL A 424 -2.70 4.56 42.76
CA VAL A 424 -3.78 5.54 42.88
C VAL A 424 -3.72 6.21 44.25
N LYS A 425 -3.69 7.55 44.27
CA LYS A 425 -3.78 8.38 45.46
C LYS A 425 -4.71 9.56 45.15
N ASP A 426 -5.71 9.75 46.02
CA ASP A 426 -6.70 10.82 45.88
C ASP A 426 -7.36 10.84 44.48
N GLN A 427 -7.75 9.65 43.97
CA GLN A 427 -8.34 9.40 42.66
C GLN A 427 -7.42 9.72 41.46
N LYS A 428 -6.12 9.95 41.68
CA LYS A 428 -5.13 10.19 40.67
C LYS A 428 -4.10 9.08 40.65
N LEU A 429 -3.73 8.62 39.47
CA LEU A 429 -2.60 7.73 39.30
C LEU A 429 -1.31 8.51 39.46
N VAL A 430 -0.45 8.15 40.42
CA VAL A 430 0.80 8.84 40.71
C VAL A 430 1.97 7.87 40.69
N ASN A 431 3.13 8.33 40.30
CA ASN A 431 4.37 7.54 40.36
C ASN A 431 4.75 7.29 41.84
N LYS A 432 4.97 6.04 42.22
CA LYS A 432 5.27 5.62 43.61
C LYS A 432 6.52 6.29 44.17
N THR A 433 7.50 6.61 43.32
CA THR A 433 8.78 7.20 43.75
C THR A 433 8.73 8.71 43.79
N THR A 434 8.18 9.35 42.73
CA THR A 434 8.23 10.81 42.56
C THR A 434 6.96 11.52 43.03
N GLY A 435 5.86 10.82 43.25
CA GLY A 435 4.54 11.38 43.54
C GLY A 435 3.91 12.17 42.39
N LYS A 436 4.54 12.23 41.23
CA LYS A 436 4.01 12.97 40.08
C LYS A 436 2.79 12.26 39.50
N PRO A 437 1.71 13.00 39.16
CA PRO A 437 0.53 12.42 38.53
C PRO A 437 0.81 11.95 37.12
N PHE A 438 0.07 10.92 36.67
CA PHE A 438 0.11 10.42 35.29
C PHE A 438 -0.76 11.34 34.42
N VAL A 439 -0.11 12.19 33.65
CA VAL A 439 -0.74 13.13 32.73
C VAL A 439 -0.04 13.04 31.39
N PHE A 440 -0.79 12.94 30.31
CA PHE A 440 -0.24 13.00 28.96
C PHE A 440 -1.20 13.68 27.99
N GLU A 441 -0.68 14.04 26.82
CA GLU A 441 -1.39 14.77 25.78
C GLU A 441 -1.68 13.88 24.58
N LEU A 442 -2.92 13.92 24.07
CA LEU A 442 -3.29 13.43 22.75
C LEU A 442 -3.30 14.60 21.77
N LEU A 443 -2.34 14.61 20.85
CA LEU A 443 -2.21 15.63 19.82
C LEU A 443 -3.12 15.30 18.63
N LEU A 444 -3.99 16.22 18.23
CA LEU A 444 -4.96 16.06 17.14
C LEU A 444 -4.89 17.22 16.16
N PRO A 445 -5.12 16.99 14.85
CA PRO A 445 -5.36 18.09 13.91
C PRO A 445 -6.79 18.62 14.08
N SER A 446 -6.95 19.93 14.10
CA SER A 446 -8.23 20.64 14.36
C SER A 446 -9.31 20.40 13.30
N SER A 447 -8.94 19.88 12.11
CA SER A 447 -9.87 19.57 11.02
C SER A 447 -10.62 18.24 11.17
N SER A 448 -10.36 17.48 12.24
CA SER A 448 -10.82 16.09 12.37
C SER A 448 -11.81 15.93 13.53
N ASN A 449 -12.87 15.15 13.28
CA ASN A 449 -13.82 14.76 14.31
C ASN A 449 -13.52 13.32 14.75
N PHE A 450 -12.80 13.17 15.86
CA PHE A 450 -12.43 11.88 16.42
C PHE A 450 -13.41 11.46 17.53
N GLN A 451 -14.51 10.81 17.16
CA GLN A 451 -15.59 10.40 18.08
C GLN A 451 -15.10 9.49 19.23
N TYR A 452 -14.04 8.71 19.00
CA TYR A 452 -13.46 7.77 19.99
C TYR A 452 -12.74 8.47 21.15
N VAL A 453 -12.35 9.74 21.00
CA VAL A 453 -11.48 10.43 21.97
C VAL A 453 -12.12 10.57 23.33
N MET A 454 -13.38 10.98 23.40
CA MET A 454 -14.07 11.20 24.67
C MET A 454 -14.34 9.90 25.43
N PRO A 455 -14.84 8.81 24.80
CA PRO A 455 -14.96 7.52 25.47
C PRO A 455 -13.61 6.97 25.98
N PHE A 456 -12.54 7.10 25.19
CA PHE A 456 -11.21 6.70 25.61
C PHE A 456 -10.72 7.49 26.83
N LYS A 457 -10.85 8.82 26.78
CA LYS A 457 -10.53 9.71 27.92
C LYS A 457 -11.29 9.29 29.19
N HIS A 458 -12.59 9.04 29.08
CA HIS A 458 -13.41 8.62 30.20
C HIS A 458 -12.90 7.32 30.84
N ASN A 459 -12.51 6.34 30.04
CA ASN A 459 -11.96 5.09 30.58
C ASN A 459 -10.58 5.28 31.23
N LEU A 460 -9.73 6.16 30.69
CA LEU A 460 -8.47 6.52 31.35
C LEU A 460 -8.67 7.22 32.69
N GLU A 461 -9.69 8.05 32.81
CA GLU A 461 -10.06 8.70 34.09
C GLU A 461 -10.43 7.68 35.18
N LYS A 462 -11.07 6.55 34.82
CA LYS A 462 -11.35 5.45 35.75
C LYS A 462 -10.07 4.82 36.33
N LEU A 463 -8.94 4.90 35.61
CA LEU A 463 -7.62 4.49 36.08
C LEU A 463 -6.87 5.58 36.84
N GLY A 464 -7.45 6.77 36.98
CA GLY A 464 -6.80 7.93 37.58
C GLY A 464 -5.82 8.65 36.64
N ILE A 465 -5.84 8.33 35.37
CA ILE A 465 -4.99 8.95 34.33
C ILE A 465 -5.66 10.20 33.76
N THR A 466 -4.92 11.28 33.65
CA THR A 466 -5.40 12.52 33.00
C THR A 466 -4.95 12.60 31.56
N LEU A 467 -5.90 12.56 30.63
CA LEU A 467 -5.66 12.80 29.20
C LEU A 467 -6.01 14.24 28.84
N ASN A 468 -5.03 14.99 28.35
CA ASN A 468 -5.22 16.32 27.78
C ASN A 468 -5.40 16.20 26.27
N ILE A 469 -6.48 16.73 25.73
CA ILE A 469 -6.72 16.78 24.28
C ILE A 469 -6.17 18.09 23.75
N ARG A 470 -5.26 18.01 22.78
CA ARG A 470 -4.63 19.17 22.16
C ARG A 470 -4.89 19.21 20.67
N GLU A 471 -5.84 20.03 20.27
CA GLU A 471 -6.12 20.31 18.86
C GLU A 471 -5.29 21.48 18.37
N VAL A 472 -4.62 21.31 17.22
CA VAL A 472 -3.79 22.33 16.56
C VAL A 472 -4.05 22.34 15.06
N ASP A 473 -3.73 23.46 14.40
CA ASP A 473 -3.80 23.55 12.94
C ASP A 473 -2.84 22.56 12.25
N THR A 474 -3.06 22.31 10.97
CA THR A 474 -2.30 21.31 10.20
C THR A 474 -0.80 21.59 10.18
N SER A 475 -0.39 22.87 10.13
CA SER A 475 1.03 23.23 10.09
C SER A 475 1.71 22.95 11.43
N GLN A 476 1.09 23.34 12.54
CA GLN A 476 1.56 23.02 13.88
C GLN A 476 1.58 21.51 14.12
N TYR A 477 0.52 20.80 13.72
CA TYR A 477 0.44 19.33 13.82
C TYR A 477 1.64 18.67 13.14
N THR A 478 1.88 19.00 11.87
CA THR A 478 3.00 18.44 11.10
C THR A 478 4.36 18.80 11.73
N ASN A 479 4.55 20.03 12.18
CA ASN A 479 5.80 20.47 12.79
C ASN A 479 6.07 19.74 14.12
N ARG A 480 5.04 19.56 14.96
CA ARG A 480 5.17 18.84 16.24
C ARG A 480 5.47 17.35 16.03
N ILE A 481 4.86 16.71 15.04
CA ILE A 481 5.21 15.32 14.69
C ILE A 481 6.66 15.24 14.20
N ARG A 482 7.10 16.15 13.32
CA ARG A 482 8.48 16.18 12.80
C ARG A 482 9.53 16.39 13.89
N SER A 483 9.24 17.26 14.85
CA SER A 483 10.13 17.51 15.99
C SER A 483 9.96 16.52 17.14
N ARG A 484 9.06 15.52 16.98
CA ARG A 484 8.69 14.54 18.00
C ARG A 484 8.20 15.16 19.30
N ASP A 485 7.58 16.34 19.21
CA ASP A 485 6.98 17.06 20.35
C ASP A 485 5.52 16.67 20.53
N PHE A 486 5.29 15.45 20.95
CA PHE A 486 3.99 14.88 21.30
C PHE A 486 4.16 13.77 22.33
N ASP A 487 3.07 13.42 23.02
CA ASP A 487 3.02 12.24 23.87
C ASP A 487 2.34 11.08 23.13
N MET A 488 1.17 11.34 22.54
CA MET A 488 0.41 10.38 21.73
C MET A 488 -0.24 11.11 20.55
N PHE A 489 -0.38 10.43 19.40
CA PHE A 489 -1.14 10.96 18.27
C PHE A 489 -1.72 9.83 17.40
N PRO A 490 -2.85 10.07 16.68
CA PRO A 490 -3.41 9.11 15.75
C PRO A 490 -2.57 9.01 14.48
N THR A 491 -2.29 7.79 14.04
CA THR A 491 -1.55 7.51 12.81
C THR A 491 -2.21 6.42 12.00
N VAL A 492 -1.92 6.39 10.71
CA VAL A 492 -2.30 5.31 9.80
C VAL A 492 -1.03 4.57 9.40
N TYR A 493 -1.06 3.26 9.52
CA TYR A 493 -0.04 2.37 9.02
C TYR A 493 -0.54 1.79 7.69
N GLY A 494 0.12 2.14 6.60
CA GLY A 494 -0.31 1.73 5.26
C GLY A 494 -0.23 0.22 5.07
N GLY A 495 -1.18 -0.33 4.34
CA GLY A 495 -1.22 -1.75 4.02
C GLY A 495 0.02 -2.18 3.22
N MET A 496 0.67 -3.24 3.66
CA MET A 496 1.88 -3.80 3.04
C MET A 496 1.60 -5.24 2.61
N ASN A 497 1.59 -5.49 1.32
CA ASN A 497 1.23 -6.80 0.76
C ASN A 497 2.28 -7.90 1.05
N TYR A 498 3.52 -7.52 1.27
CA TYR A 498 4.62 -8.40 1.71
C TYR A 498 5.68 -7.57 2.45
N PRO A 499 6.50 -8.17 3.32
CA PRO A 499 7.56 -7.46 4.02
C PRO A 499 8.64 -6.98 3.04
N ASP A 500 8.69 -5.67 2.79
CA ASP A 500 9.61 -5.05 1.84
C ASP A 500 10.65 -4.15 2.54
N PRO A 501 11.68 -3.66 1.83
CA PRO A 501 12.73 -2.82 2.40
C PRO A 501 12.27 -1.49 3.00
N SER A 502 11.05 -1.02 2.72
CA SER A 502 10.52 0.21 3.32
C SER A 502 10.28 0.09 4.83
N LEU A 503 10.21 -1.13 5.37
CA LEU A 503 10.15 -1.40 6.81
C LEU A 503 11.26 -0.71 7.61
N LYS A 504 12.44 -0.48 7.00
CA LYS A 504 13.54 0.26 7.65
C LYS A 504 13.14 1.68 8.04
N ILE A 505 12.38 2.38 7.18
CA ILE A 505 11.95 3.76 7.41
C ILE A 505 10.90 3.84 8.52
N LEU A 506 10.13 2.76 8.69
CA LEU A 506 9.04 2.66 9.64
C LEU A 506 9.50 2.26 11.04
N TRP A 507 10.55 1.42 11.15
CA TRP A 507 10.85 0.74 12.41
C TRP A 507 12.31 0.67 12.82
N ARG A 508 13.30 0.87 11.92
CA ARG A 508 14.71 0.75 12.29
C ARG A 508 15.19 1.91 13.16
N SER A 509 16.13 1.60 14.05
CA SER A 509 16.71 2.53 15.02
C SER A 509 17.40 3.72 14.37
N ASP A 510 18.06 3.54 13.23
CA ASP A 510 18.75 4.59 12.47
C ASP A 510 17.82 5.53 11.70
N TYR A 511 16.53 5.18 11.61
CA TYR A 511 15.48 6.05 11.05
C TYR A 511 14.63 6.72 12.13
N ILE A 512 15.18 6.94 13.32
CA ILE A 512 14.48 7.58 14.44
C ILE A 512 13.94 8.98 14.09
N ASP A 513 14.63 9.70 13.21
CA ASP A 513 14.21 11.04 12.77
C ASP A 513 13.14 11.01 11.66
N SER A 514 12.81 9.82 11.15
CA SER A 514 11.71 9.66 10.22
C SER A 514 10.37 9.88 10.92
N THR A 515 9.49 10.68 10.32
CA THR A 515 8.11 10.83 10.80
C THR A 515 7.30 9.53 10.66
N TRP A 516 7.74 8.63 9.78
CA TRP A 516 7.15 7.31 9.57
C TRP A 516 7.46 6.33 10.71
N ASN A 517 8.59 6.49 11.42
CA ASN A 517 8.83 5.82 12.70
C ASN A 517 8.02 6.52 13.80
N SER A 518 6.70 6.40 13.73
CA SER A 518 5.76 7.19 14.53
C SER A 518 5.96 7.04 16.03
N ALA A 519 6.21 5.82 16.50
CA ALA A 519 6.41 5.54 17.92
C ALA A 519 7.83 5.86 18.43
N GLY A 520 8.79 6.14 17.54
CA GLY A 520 10.20 6.38 17.92
C GLY A 520 10.91 5.11 18.37
N VAL A 521 10.66 4.01 17.66
CA VAL A 521 11.26 2.71 17.98
C VAL A 521 12.76 2.73 17.73
N GLN A 522 13.51 2.25 18.73
CA GLN A 522 14.94 1.94 18.65
C GLN A 522 15.16 0.64 19.39
N ASP A 523 15.05 -0.47 18.67
CA ASP A 523 15.14 -1.81 19.22
C ASP A 523 16.04 -2.68 18.34
N PRO A 524 17.22 -3.11 18.85
CA PRO A 524 18.13 -3.96 18.09
C PRO A 524 17.53 -5.28 17.61
N ALA A 525 16.53 -5.82 18.30
CA ALA A 525 15.83 -7.03 17.86
C ALA A 525 14.97 -6.76 16.61
N VAL A 526 14.28 -5.62 16.58
CA VAL A 526 13.54 -5.15 15.39
C VAL A 526 14.51 -4.88 14.24
N ASP A 527 15.62 -4.18 14.50
CA ASP A 527 16.66 -3.91 13.50
C ASP A 527 17.18 -5.20 12.85
N SER A 528 17.49 -6.22 13.66
CA SER A 528 17.96 -7.51 13.18
C SER A 528 16.95 -8.23 12.28
N LEU A 529 15.68 -8.22 12.64
CA LEU A 529 14.63 -8.85 11.83
C LEU A 529 14.44 -8.11 10.49
N ILE A 530 14.48 -6.78 10.50
CA ILE A 530 14.38 -5.98 9.27
C ILE A 530 15.59 -6.20 8.35
N ASP A 531 16.81 -6.29 8.90
CA ASP A 531 18.00 -6.59 8.10
C ASP A 531 17.91 -7.97 7.43
N ASN A 532 17.37 -8.96 8.14
CA ASN A 532 17.09 -10.27 7.55
C ASN A 532 15.99 -10.19 6.47
N ILE A 533 14.93 -9.42 6.67
CA ILE A 533 13.91 -9.20 5.64
C ILE A 533 14.52 -8.60 4.37
N ILE A 534 15.38 -7.58 4.52
CA ILE A 534 16.04 -6.93 3.38
C ILE A 534 16.95 -7.90 2.63
N SER A 535 17.71 -8.72 3.34
CA SER A 535 18.64 -9.68 2.73
C SER A 535 17.98 -10.90 2.10
N HIS A 536 16.69 -11.17 2.42
CA HIS A 536 15.94 -12.31 1.91
C HIS A 536 14.84 -11.89 0.91
N GLN A 537 14.93 -10.69 0.32
CA GLN A 537 14.01 -10.29 -0.74
C GLN A 537 14.04 -11.28 -1.90
N GLY A 538 12.86 -11.62 -2.44
CA GLY A 538 12.72 -12.65 -3.46
C GLY A 538 12.70 -14.10 -2.96
N GLN A 539 12.71 -14.32 -1.63
CA GLN A 539 12.62 -15.63 -0.99
C GLN A 539 11.29 -15.73 -0.20
N PRO A 540 10.19 -16.17 -0.82
CA PRO A 540 8.84 -16.07 -0.24
C PRO A 540 8.68 -16.78 1.10
N GLU A 541 9.29 -17.97 1.26
CA GLU A 541 9.20 -18.75 2.50
C GLU A 541 9.95 -18.07 3.67
N ALA A 542 11.14 -17.52 3.40
CA ALA A 542 11.88 -16.74 4.38
C ALA A 542 11.14 -15.45 4.76
N LEU A 543 10.60 -14.74 3.78
CA LEU A 543 9.81 -13.53 4.03
C LEU A 543 8.55 -13.82 4.83
N LEU A 544 7.89 -14.98 4.62
CA LEU A 544 6.71 -15.36 5.38
C LEU A 544 7.04 -15.52 6.87
N SER A 545 8.07 -16.29 7.19
CA SER A 545 8.48 -16.53 8.58
C SER A 545 9.08 -15.28 9.24
N LEU A 546 9.88 -14.49 8.51
CA LEU A 546 10.43 -13.22 8.99
C LEU A 546 9.35 -12.16 9.23
N GLY A 547 8.38 -12.01 8.32
CA GLY A 547 7.26 -11.09 8.48
C GLY A 547 6.45 -11.39 9.73
N ARG A 548 6.10 -12.66 9.96
CA ARG A 548 5.41 -13.11 11.16
C ARG A 548 6.24 -12.91 12.42
N ALA A 549 7.53 -13.21 12.39
CA ALA A 549 8.43 -12.97 13.51
C ALA A 549 8.49 -11.48 13.88
N LEU A 550 8.62 -10.59 12.89
CA LEU A 550 8.60 -9.15 13.10
C LEU A 550 7.25 -8.67 13.66
N ASP A 551 6.14 -9.16 13.11
CA ASP A 551 4.79 -8.80 13.57
C ASP A 551 4.59 -9.14 15.05
N ARG A 552 5.02 -10.33 15.50
CA ARG A 552 4.99 -10.73 16.91
C ARG A 552 5.79 -9.78 17.80
N VAL A 553 7.00 -9.44 17.39
CA VAL A 553 7.87 -8.56 18.18
C VAL A 553 7.27 -7.17 18.29
N LEU A 554 6.74 -6.62 17.20
CA LEU A 554 6.14 -5.29 17.18
C LEU A 554 4.84 -5.24 18.01
N THR A 555 3.95 -6.22 17.85
CA THR A 555 2.66 -6.25 18.55
C THR A 555 2.83 -6.45 20.05
N TRP A 556 3.66 -7.42 20.50
CA TRP A 556 3.91 -7.68 21.91
C TRP A 556 4.72 -6.59 22.63
N ASN A 557 5.39 -5.71 21.90
CA ASN A 557 6.02 -4.52 22.47
C ASN A 557 5.04 -3.36 22.71
N HIS A 558 3.82 -3.44 22.21
CA HIS A 558 2.80 -2.39 22.37
C HIS A 558 3.31 -0.99 22.00
N TYR A 559 4.10 -0.87 20.92
CA TYR A 559 4.61 0.44 20.48
C TYR A 559 3.51 1.41 20.07
N MET A 560 2.39 0.87 19.59
CA MET A 560 1.19 1.61 19.27
C MET A 560 -0.05 0.91 19.83
N LEU A 561 -1.07 1.69 20.18
CA LEU A 561 -2.38 1.19 20.56
C LEU A 561 -3.15 0.85 19.28
N PRO A 562 -3.57 -0.43 19.10
CA PRO A 562 -4.31 -0.81 17.90
C PRO A 562 -5.73 -0.26 17.95
N MET A 563 -6.20 0.31 16.84
CA MET A 563 -7.56 0.81 16.70
C MET A 563 -8.38 -0.13 15.81
N TRP A 564 -8.46 0.14 14.50
CA TRP A 564 -9.28 -0.63 13.58
C TRP A 564 -8.80 -0.56 12.14
N TYR A 565 -9.37 -1.45 11.32
CA TYR A 565 -9.27 -1.46 9.87
C TYR A 565 -10.60 -1.90 9.25
N SER A 566 -10.71 -1.84 7.93
CA SER A 566 -11.81 -2.44 7.17
C SER A 566 -11.24 -3.13 5.92
N ASN A 567 -11.66 -4.36 5.69
CA ASN A 567 -11.40 -5.08 4.44
C ASN A 567 -12.67 -5.19 3.59
N HIS A 568 -13.59 -4.26 3.75
CA HIS A 568 -14.87 -4.21 3.06
C HIS A 568 -14.93 -3.04 2.10
N ASP A 569 -15.28 -3.34 0.84
CA ASP A 569 -15.67 -2.37 -0.18
C ASP A 569 -17.19 -2.26 -0.20
N ARG A 570 -17.72 -1.18 0.35
CA ARG A 570 -19.15 -0.92 0.35
C ARG A 570 -19.53 -0.18 -0.91
N ILE A 571 -20.15 -0.88 -1.84
CA ILE A 571 -20.50 -0.35 -3.15
C ILE A 571 -22.01 -0.27 -3.35
N ALA A 572 -22.43 0.73 -4.10
CA ALA A 572 -23.78 0.82 -4.61
C ALA A 572 -23.76 1.24 -6.08
N TYR A 573 -24.63 0.64 -6.89
CA TYR A 573 -24.69 0.93 -8.31
C TYR A 573 -26.09 0.72 -8.87
N TRP A 574 -26.42 1.47 -9.91
CA TRP A 574 -27.64 1.27 -10.68
C TRP A 574 -27.55 -0.05 -11.44
N ASP A 575 -28.61 -0.87 -11.37
CA ASP A 575 -28.60 -2.27 -11.87
C ASP A 575 -28.67 -2.34 -13.40
N LYS A 576 -27.63 -1.85 -14.05
CA LYS A 576 -27.43 -1.92 -15.50
C LYS A 576 -26.07 -2.47 -15.91
N PHE A 577 -25.40 -3.13 -14.97
CA PHE A 577 -24.08 -3.71 -15.18
C PHE A 577 -24.07 -5.19 -14.82
N SER A 578 -23.25 -5.93 -15.52
CA SER A 578 -22.86 -7.29 -15.15
C SER A 578 -21.36 -7.37 -14.94
N MET A 579 -20.92 -8.39 -14.21
CA MET A 579 -19.54 -8.61 -13.83
C MET A 579 -19.18 -10.09 -13.95
N PRO A 580 -17.89 -10.47 -14.02
CA PRO A 580 -17.47 -11.86 -14.01
C PRO A 580 -17.96 -12.60 -12.76
N ALA A 581 -18.13 -13.92 -12.88
CA ALA A 581 -18.52 -14.77 -11.76
C ALA A 581 -17.43 -14.84 -10.67
N LEU A 582 -16.16 -14.74 -11.08
CA LEU A 582 -15.01 -14.68 -10.18
C LEU A 582 -14.52 -13.24 -10.07
N ARG A 583 -14.44 -12.75 -8.85
CA ARG A 583 -13.84 -11.45 -8.54
C ARG A 583 -12.34 -11.61 -8.27
N PRO A 584 -11.49 -10.66 -8.67
CA PRO A 584 -10.08 -10.70 -8.31
C PRO A 584 -9.88 -10.53 -6.80
N ALA A 585 -8.84 -11.17 -6.27
CA ALA A 585 -8.60 -11.21 -4.83
C ALA A 585 -8.18 -9.84 -4.26
N TYR A 586 -7.45 -9.03 -5.05
CA TYR A 586 -6.77 -7.82 -4.58
C TYR A 586 -7.29 -6.52 -5.21
N ASP A 587 -8.43 -6.58 -5.88
CA ASP A 587 -9.05 -5.42 -6.54
C ASP A 587 -10.57 -5.58 -6.59
N LEU A 588 -11.30 -4.48 -6.74
CA LEU A 588 -12.76 -4.53 -6.95
C LEU A 588 -13.14 -5.15 -8.31
N GLY A 589 -12.23 -5.13 -9.27
CA GLY A 589 -12.43 -5.65 -10.61
C GLY A 589 -13.28 -4.75 -11.50
N PHE A 590 -13.35 -3.45 -11.21
CA PHE A 590 -14.19 -2.50 -11.95
C PHE A 590 -13.95 -2.52 -13.47
N ASP A 591 -12.72 -2.62 -13.93
CA ASP A 591 -12.38 -2.64 -15.36
C ASP A 591 -12.83 -3.93 -16.08
N THR A 592 -13.31 -4.94 -15.33
CA THR A 592 -13.88 -6.19 -15.88
C THR A 592 -15.40 -6.15 -16.07
N TRP A 593 -16.06 -5.12 -15.55
CA TRP A 593 -17.51 -4.96 -15.64
C TRP A 593 -17.94 -4.55 -17.05
N TRP A 594 -19.20 -4.81 -17.41
CA TRP A 594 -19.77 -4.41 -18.69
C TRP A 594 -21.22 -3.91 -18.54
N TYR A 595 -21.67 -3.12 -19.50
CA TYR A 595 -23.05 -2.69 -19.60
C TYR A 595 -23.93 -3.87 -20.03
N ASP A 596 -24.98 -4.14 -19.26
CA ASP A 596 -25.92 -5.23 -19.52
C ASP A 596 -27.26 -4.66 -19.99
N VAL A 597 -27.53 -4.81 -21.29
CA VAL A 597 -28.75 -4.28 -21.93
C VAL A 597 -30.04 -4.87 -21.34
N ASN A 598 -30.01 -6.12 -20.86
CA ASN A 598 -31.19 -6.78 -20.29
C ASN A 598 -31.50 -6.23 -18.89
N ARG A 599 -30.48 -6.01 -18.07
CA ARG A 599 -30.61 -5.36 -16.75
C ARG A 599 -31.06 -3.91 -16.92
N ALA A 600 -30.40 -3.17 -17.79
CA ALA A 600 -30.75 -1.78 -18.07
C ALA A 600 -32.20 -1.62 -18.54
N ALA A 601 -32.72 -2.57 -19.33
CA ALA A 601 -34.12 -2.56 -19.79
C ALA A 601 -35.14 -2.63 -18.64
N GLN A 602 -34.77 -3.12 -17.46
CA GLN A 602 -35.62 -3.18 -16.27
C GLN A 602 -35.72 -1.83 -15.55
N LEU A 603 -34.78 -0.93 -15.82
CA LEU A 603 -34.75 0.39 -15.21
C LEU A 603 -35.74 1.34 -15.89
N PRO A 604 -36.19 2.40 -15.19
CA PRO A 604 -36.95 3.48 -15.83
C PRO A 604 -36.18 4.06 -17.02
N GLN A 605 -36.88 4.43 -18.10
CA GLN A 605 -36.27 4.88 -19.36
C GLN A 605 -35.20 5.98 -19.17
N GLN A 606 -35.41 6.85 -18.19
CA GLN A 606 -34.45 7.93 -17.84
C GLN A 606 -33.18 7.45 -17.14
N ARG A 607 -33.05 6.15 -16.84
CA ARG A 607 -31.94 5.53 -16.07
C ARG A 607 -31.25 4.39 -16.82
N ARG A 608 -31.63 4.15 -18.05
CA ARG A 608 -31.08 3.10 -18.91
C ARG A 608 -29.68 3.43 -19.45
#